data_96650991d92897141c5b4fe00a6e5cd2
#
_entry.id   96650991d92897141c5b4fe00a6e5cd2
#
_cell.length_a   1.000
_cell.length_b   1.000
_cell.length_c   1.000
_cell.angle_alpha   90.00
_cell.angle_beta   90.00
_cell.angle_gamma   90.00
#
_symmetry.space_group_name_H-M   'P 1'
#
loop_
_entity.id
_entity.type
_entity.pdbx_description
1 polymer ?
#
loop_
_entity_poly.entity_id
_entity_poly.type
_entity_poly.pdbx_seq_one_letter_code
_entity_poly.pdbx_strand_id
1 'polypeptide(L)'
;MDSEKSVETDVHPQIQAQSMKILFVEMGVGYDQHGQDITAAAMRACRDAISSNSIPAFRTGAVPGVNTDQMKLKIKLGVPRSTQGSLDTERVKSIFPYGDIIDVEVVDGGLVCSSGVCLEAMGDKNDDCYIVNAAVYVGY
;
A
#
# COMPACT_ATOMS: atom_id res chain seq x y z
N MET A 1 -0.55 -9.54 -30.25
CA MET A 1 -0.31 -9.43 -30.06
C MET A 1 -0.44 -9.26 -29.93
N ASP A 2 -0.56 -8.89 -29.98
CA ASP A 2 -0.54 -8.50 -29.83
C ASP A 2 -0.80 -8.26 -29.58
N SER A 3 -0.96 -8.06 -29.63
CA SER A 3 -1.03 -7.70 -29.26
C SER A 3 -1.03 -7.37 -28.93
N GLU A 4 -0.87 -7.23 -28.87
CA GLU A 4 -0.70 -6.71 -28.53
C GLU A 4 -0.74 -6.02 -28.45
N LYS A 5 -1.02 -5.82 -28.81
CA LYS A 5 -1.04 -5.14 -28.58
C LYS A 5 -1.22 -4.75 -28.05
N SER A 6 -1.19 -4.78 -27.96
CA SER A 6 -1.16 -4.35 -27.24
C SER A 6 -1.09 -4.16 -26.53
N VAL A 7 -0.82 -4.20 -26.48
CA VAL A 7 -0.54 -3.86 -25.65
C VAL A 7 -0.15 -3.33 -25.06
N GLU A 8 0.56 -3.31 -25.29
CA GLU A 8 1.02 -2.59 -24.84
C GLU A 8 0.94 -1.96 -24.23
N THR A 9 1.15 -1.81 -24.54
CA THR A 9 0.66 -0.95 -24.08
C THR A 9 -0.11 -0.77 -23.14
N ASP A 10 -0.05 -1.03 -22.68
CA ASP A 10 -0.86 -1.31 -21.61
C ASP A 10 -0.58 -0.51 -20.40
N VAL A 11 -0.27 0.75 -20.63
CA VAL A 11 -0.14 1.69 -19.54
C VAL A 11 -1.52 1.95 -18.98
N HIS A 12 -1.67 1.72 -17.71
CA HIS A 12 -2.92 1.88 -17.03
C HIS A 12 -3.38 3.35 -17.12
N PRO A 13 -4.63 3.65 -17.52
CA PRO A 13 -5.06 5.03 -17.71
C PRO A 13 -4.88 5.92 -16.49
N GLN A 14 -5.07 5.39 -15.28
CA GLN A 14 -4.86 6.18 -14.05
C GLN A 14 -3.42 6.60 -13.88
N ILE A 15 -2.48 5.72 -14.23
CA ILE A 15 -1.06 6.06 -14.14
C ILE A 15 -0.72 7.15 -15.14
N GLN A 16 -1.28 7.08 -16.36
CA GLN A 16 -1.06 8.11 -17.37
C GLN A 16 -1.63 9.46 -16.94
N ALA A 17 -2.85 9.46 -16.36
CA ALA A 17 -3.52 10.69 -15.97
C ALA A 17 -2.84 11.37 -14.79
N GLN A 18 -2.25 10.58 -13.88
CA GLN A 18 -1.62 11.08 -12.67
C GLN A 18 -0.11 11.00 -12.76
N SER A 19 0.38 11.03 -13.92
CA SER A 19 1.76 10.92 -14.36
C SER A 19 2.80 11.08 -13.26
N MET A 20 3.54 10.03 -13.02
CA MET A 20 4.74 10.09 -12.18
C MET A 20 5.83 9.26 -12.82
N LYS A 21 7.06 9.63 -12.57
CA LYS A 21 8.21 8.86 -12.99
C LYS A 21 8.60 7.93 -11.85
N ILE A 22 8.38 6.64 -12.00
CA ILE A 22 8.62 5.65 -10.95
C ILE A 22 10.12 5.40 -10.82
N LEU A 23 10.63 5.51 -9.61
CA LEU A 23 12.02 5.20 -9.29
C LEU A 23 12.15 3.79 -8.71
N PHE A 24 11.26 3.42 -7.80
CA PHE A 24 11.30 2.08 -7.20
C PHE A 24 9.94 1.76 -6.57
N VAL A 25 9.80 0.50 -6.17
CA VAL A 25 8.61 0.00 -5.47
C VAL A 25 9.07 -0.59 -4.16
N GLU A 26 8.43 -0.16 -3.08
CA GLU A 26 8.63 -0.72 -1.75
C GLU A 26 7.45 -1.61 -1.41
N MET A 27 7.72 -2.74 -0.76
CA MET A 27 6.67 -3.69 -0.43
C MET A 27 6.67 -4.00 1.05
N GLY A 28 5.49 -4.30 1.57
CA GLY A 28 5.34 -4.63 2.96
C GLY A 28 4.11 -5.48 3.23
N VAL A 29 4.09 -6.05 4.41
CA VAL A 29 3.01 -6.88 4.90
C VAL A 29 2.64 -6.41 6.30
N GLY A 30 1.35 -6.37 6.57
CA GLY A 30 0.86 -6.05 7.90
C GLY A 30 -0.32 -6.94 8.26
N TYR A 31 -0.53 -7.12 9.53
CA TYR A 31 -1.65 -7.93 9.98
C TYR A 31 -2.25 -7.36 11.26
N ASP A 32 -3.49 -7.74 11.52
CA ASP A 32 -4.18 -7.44 12.76
C ASP A 32 -4.86 -8.71 13.26
N GLN A 33 -4.35 -9.25 14.35
CA GLN A 33 -4.84 -10.49 14.93
C GLN A 33 -5.96 -10.23 15.93
N HIS A 34 -5.82 -9.16 16.71
CA HIS A 34 -6.78 -8.81 17.76
C HIS A 34 -7.45 -7.48 17.45
N GLY A 35 -8.77 -7.42 17.62
CA GLY A 35 -9.56 -6.26 17.26
C GLY A 35 -10.08 -6.31 15.84
N GLN A 36 -9.43 -7.06 14.97
CA GLN A 36 -9.88 -7.33 13.59
C GLN A 36 -10.18 -6.05 12.82
N ASP A 37 -9.22 -5.13 12.86
CA ASP A 37 -9.28 -3.86 12.14
C ASP A 37 -8.46 -3.95 10.87
N ILE A 38 -9.16 -4.08 9.73
CA ILE A 38 -8.49 -4.19 8.43
C ILE A 38 -7.67 -2.95 8.09
N THR A 39 -8.11 -1.79 8.54
CA THR A 39 -7.37 -0.54 8.32
C THR A 39 -6.06 -0.55 9.09
N ALA A 40 -6.06 -1.06 10.32
CA ALA A 40 -4.83 -1.21 11.10
C ALA A 40 -3.84 -2.14 10.41
N ALA A 41 -4.32 -3.27 9.86
CA ALA A 41 -3.48 -4.19 9.10
C ALA A 41 -2.88 -3.50 7.87
N ALA A 42 -3.68 -2.73 7.13
CA ALA A 42 -3.23 -1.99 5.95
C ALA A 42 -2.19 -0.92 6.33
N MET A 43 -2.41 -0.21 7.42
CA MET A 43 -1.47 0.80 7.92
C MET A 43 -0.13 0.16 8.28
N ARG A 44 -0.16 -1.01 8.92
CA ARG A 44 1.07 -1.75 9.25
C ARG A 44 1.79 -2.23 8.02
N ALA A 45 1.06 -2.68 6.99
CA ALA A 45 1.65 -3.08 5.72
C ALA A 45 2.38 -1.92 5.06
N CYS A 46 1.77 -0.75 5.02
CA CYS A 46 2.39 0.45 4.45
C CYS A 46 3.58 0.90 5.28
N ARG A 47 3.48 0.85 6.60
CA ARG A 47 4.57 1.21 7.50
C ARG A 47 5.76 0.26 7.32
N ASP A 48 5.50 -1.04 7.16
CA ASP A 48 6.53 -2.01 6.85
C ASP A 48 7.20 -1.69 5.53
N ALA A 49 6.43 -1.37 4.50
CA ALA A 49 6.96 -1.04 3.17
C ALA A 49 7.95 0.12 3.24
N ILE A 50 7.59 1.20 3.92
CA ILE A 50 8.41 2.42 3.94
C ILE A 50 9.54 2.37 4.97
N SER A 51 9.42 1.56 6.03
CA SER A 51 10.46 1.49 7.06
C SER A 51 11.56 0.50 6.72
N SER A 52 11.28 -0.50 5.89
CA SER A 52 12.27 -1.49 5.47
C SER A 52 13.27 -0.92 4.46
N ASN A 53 12.94 0.21 3.86
CA ASN A 53 13.74 0.82 2.80
C ASN A 53 13.97 2.29 3.10
N SER A 54 15.18 2.75 2.88
CA SER A 54 15.45 4.17 2.92
C SER A 54 15.11 4.79 1.56
N ILE A 55 14.94 6.11 1.54
CA ILE A 55 14.69 6.83 0.30
C ILE A 55 15.87 7.73 0.00
N PRO A 56 17.06 7.15 -0.24
CA PRO A 56 18.28 7.96 -0.40
C PRO A 56 18.22 8.83 -1.63
N ALA A 57 17.52 8.42 -2.68
CA ALA A 57 17.42 9.18 -3.92
C ALA A 57 16.90 10.60 -3.69
N PHE A 58 15.98 10.77 -2.71
CA PHE A 58 15.41 12.08 -2.42
C PHE A 58 16.21 12.87 -1.39
N ARG A 59 17.04 12.19 -0.60
CA ARG A 59 17.83 12.84 0.46
C ARG A 59 19.22 13.26 0.02
N THR A 60 19.83 12.45 -0.84
CA THR A 60 21.22 12.62 -1.22
C THR A 60 21.41 13.38 -2.52
N GLY A 61 20.30 13.78 -3.17
CA GLY A 61 20.37 14.42 -4.46
C GLY A 61 20.80 13.47 -5.59
N ALA A 62 20.57 12.17 -5.42
CA ALA A 62 20.90 11.17 -6.44
C ALA A 62 20.16 11.43 -7.75
N VAL A 63 19.00 12.08 -7.69
CA VAL A 63 18.29 12.56 -8.88
C VAL A 63 18.36 14.09 -8.85
N PRO A 64 19.15 14.71 -9.73
CA PRO A 64 19.34 16.16 -9.72
C PRO A 64 18.01 16.91 -9.88
N GLY A 65 17.79 17.93 -9.06
CA GLY A 65 16.60 18.76 -9.10
C GLY A 65 15.37 18.12 -8.46
N VAL A 66 15.51 16.93 -7.89
CA VAL A 66 14.41 16.22 -7.24
C VAL A 66 14.73 16.06 -5.76
N ASN A 67 13.81 16.48 -4.92
CA ASN A 67 13.90 16.32 -3.47
C ASN A 67 12.57 15.81 -2.93
N THR A 68 12.41 15.75 -1.61
CA THR A 68 11.20 15.23 -0.99
C THR A 68 9.95 16.03 -1.35
N ASP A 69 10.09 17.29 -1.76
CA ASP A 69 8.95 18.12 -2.15
C ASP A 69 8.34 17.67 -3.48
N GLN A 70 9.12 17.04 -4.36
CA GLN A 70 8.64 16.51 -5.63
C GLN A 70 8.23 15.05 -5.53
N MET A 71 8.42 14.42 -4.39
CA MET A 71 8.14 13.00 -4.22
C MET A 71 6.67 12.70 -4.39
N LYS A 72 6.37 11.72 -5.21
CA LYS A 72 5.01 11.23 -5.44
C LYS A 72 4.91 9.77 -5.05
N LEU A 73 3.75 9.40 -4.53
CA LEU A 73 3.47 8.05 -4.07
C LEU A 73 2.21 7.54 -4.74
N LYS A 74 2.25 6.28 -5.15
CA LYS A 74 1.07 5.53 -5.52
C LYS A 74 1.05 4.27 -4.66
N ILE A 75 -0.07 3.99 -4.02
CA ILE A 75 -0.20 2.90 -3.06
C ILE A 75 -1.16 1.87 -3.65
N LYS A 76 -0.73 0.61 -3.66
CA LYS A 76 -1.58 -0.51 -4.04
C LYS A 76 -1.69 -1.46 -2.86
N LEU A 77 -2.91 -1.76 -2.46
CA LEU A 77 -3.18 -2.62 -1.30
C LEU A 77 -3.88 -3.88 -1.75
N GLY A 78 -3.32 -5.03 -1.39
CA GLY A 78 -3.97 -6.32 -1.50
C GLY A 78 -4.74 -6.60 -0.23
N VAL A 79 -6.07 -6.59 -0.31
CA VAL A 79 -6.96 -6.65 0.85
C VAL A 79 -7.98 -7.76 0.63
N PRO A 80 -8.22 -8.61 1.64
CA PRO A 80 -9.27 -9.64 1.50
C PRO A 80 -10.60 -9.01 1.13
N ARG A 81 -11.24 -9.56 0.12
CA ARG A 81 -12.46 -8.97 -0.46
C ARG A 81 -13.53 -8.72 0.61
N SER A 82 -13.71 -9.65 1.53
CA SER A 82 -14.74 -9.55 2.56
C SER A 82 -14.55 -8.37 3.51
N THR A 83 -13.34 -7.82 3.58
CA THR A 83 -12.99 -6.74 4.51
C THR A 83 -12.85 -5.38 3.82
N GLN A 84 -12.89 -5.34 2.49
CA GLN A 84 -12.63 -4.09 1.75
C GLN A 84 -13.63 -2.99 2.08
N GLY A 85 -14.88 -3.36 2.35
CA GLY A 85 -15.91 -2.38 2.69
C GLY A 85 -15.66 -1.63 3.99
N SER A 86 -14.83 -2.17 4.87
CA SER A 86 -14.49 -1.56 6.16
C SER A 86 -13.16 -0.82 6.14
N LEU A 87 -12.46 -0.84 5.01
CA LEU A 87 -11.15 -0.19 4.89
C LEU A 87 -11.30 1.32 4.78
N ASP A 88 -10.59 2.05 5.64
CA ASP A 88 -10.55 3.51 5.63
C ASP A 88 -9.24 3.96 4.99
N THR A 89 -9.30 4.29 3.71
CA THR A 89 -8.09 4.69 2.95
C THR A 89 -7.52 6.02 3.42
N GLU A 90 -8.32 6.91 4.00
CA GLU A 90 -7.80 8.17 4.52
C GLU A 90 -6.91 7.94 5.74
N ARG A 91 -7.28 6.99 6.59
CA ARG A 91 -6.42 6.60 7.71
C ARG A 91 -5.11 5.98 7.21
N VAL A 92 -5.19 5.17 6.15
CA VAL A 92 -3.99 4.56 5.56
C VAL A 92 -3.05 5.65 5.06
N LYS A 93 -3.56 6.66 4.38
CA LYS A 93 -2.73 7.76 3.87
C LYS A 93 -1.99 8.49 4.99
N SER A 94 -2.56 8.54 6.18
CA SER A 94 -2.01 9.31 7.29
C SER A 94 -0.67 8.80 7.80
N ILE A 95 -0.29 7.56 7.46
CA ILE A 95 0.99 7.02 7.94
C ILE A 95 2.20 7.52 7.15
N PHE A 96 1.99 8.11 5.98
CA PHE A 96 3.08 8.56 5.12
C PHE A 96 3.54 9.94 5.56
N PRO A 97 4.80 10.08 6.00
CA PRO A 97 5.26 11.36 6.58
C PRO A 97 5.50 12.43 5.53
N TYR A 98 5.75 12.06 4.28
CA TYR A 98 5.95 12.99 3.18
C TYR A 98 5.71 12.28 1.86
N GLY A 99 5.62 13.07 0.80
CA GLY A 99 5.27 12.60 -0.52
C GLY A 99 3.82 12.92 -0.83
N ASP A 100 3.54 13.21 -2.09
CA ASP A 100 2.20 13.49 -2.56
C ASP A 100 1.57 12.18 -3.03
N ILE A 101 0.54 11.73 -2.33
CA ILE A 101 -0.15 10.48 -2.67
C ILE A 101 -1.12 10.76 -3.81
N ILE A 102 -0.78 10.28 -4.99
CA ILE A 102 -1.58 10.55 -6.18
C ILE A 102 -2.69 9.51 -6.40
N ASP A 103 -2.55 8.33 -5.80
CA ASP A 103 -3.57 7.28 -5.94
C ASP A 103 -3.42 6.22 -4.85
N VAL A 104 -4.55 5.68 -4.42
CA VAL A 104 -4.62 4.48 -3.58
C VAL A 104 -5.55 3.48 -4.27
N GLU A 105 -4.98 2.38 -4.71
CA GLU A 105 -5.72 1.31 -5.38
C GLU A 105 -5.88 0.12 -4.43
N VAL A 106 -7.10 -0.37 -4.30
CA VAL A 106 -7.41 -1.55 -3.47
C VAL A 106 -7.81 -2.69 -4.39
N VAL A 107 -7.13 -3.81 -4.26
CA VAL A 107 -7.41 -5.01 -5.05
C VAL A 107 -7.61 -6.19 -4.11
N ASP A 108 -8.19 -7.27 -4.64
CA ASP A 108 -8.29 -8.52 -3.88
C ASP A 108 -6.89 -9.05 -3.61
N GLY A 109 -6.63 -9.40 -2.38
CA GLY A 109 -5.33 -9.91 -1.96
C GLY A 109 -5.32 -10.13 -0.46
N GLY A 110 -4.12 -10.10 0.11
CA GLY A 110 -3.98 -10.39 1.53
C GLY A 110 -4.43 -11.80 1.87
N LEU A 111 -4.81 -11.98 3.12
CA LEU A 111 -5.22 -13.29 3.61
C LEU A 111 -6.08 -13.11 4.86
N VAL A 112 -7.09 -13.93 5.01
CA VAL A 112 -7.76 -14.12 6.30
C VAL A 112 -7.44 -15.54 6.74
N CYS A 113 -6.86 -15.69 7.92
CA CYS A 113 -6.55 -17.01 8.45
C CYS A 113 -6.99 -17.11 9.90
N SER A 114 -7.22 -18.35 10.34
CA SER A 114 -7.56 -18.63 11.73
C SER A 114 -6.28 -18.58 12.57
N SER A 115 -6.28 -17.74 13.60
CA SER A 115 -5.17 -17.68 14.55
C SER A 115 -5.28 -18.76 15.62
N GLY A 116 -6.48 -19.32 15.79
CA GLY A 116 -6.77 -20.25 16.90
C GLY A 116 -7.03 -19.56 18.23
N VAL A 117 -7.02 -18.22 18.25
CA VAL A 117 -7.17 -17.45 19.50
C VAL A 117 -8.22 -16.36 19.32
N CYS A 118 -9.19 -16.34 20.22
CA CYS A 118 -10.20 -15.29 20.28
C CYS A 118 -10.20 -14.71 21.69
N LEU A 119 -9.77 -13.44 21.80
CA LEU A 119 -9.68 -12.74 23.08
C LEU A 119 -10.69 -11.60 23.08
N GLU A 120 -11.85 -11.84 23.66
CA GLU A 120 -12.93 -10.85 23.67
C GLU A 120 -12.54 -9.54 24.33
N ALA A 121 -11.68 -9.62 25.34
CA ALA A 121 -11.16 -8.43 26.03
C ALA A 121 -10.34 -7.53 25.11
N MET A 122 -9.86 -8.06 23.99
CA MET A 122 -9.12 -7.30 22.98
C MET A 122 -9.98 -6.93 21.77
N GLY A 123 -11.28 -7.16 21.86
CA GLY A 123 -12.23 -6.81 20.80
C GLY A 123 -12.43 -7.87 19.74
N ASP A 124 -11.91 -9.09 19.95
CA ASP A 124 -12.07 -10.16 18.97
C ASP A 124 -13.50 -10.68 18.94
N LYS A 125 -14.03 -10.83 17.73
CA LYS A 125 -15.34 -11.45 17.51
C LYS A 125 -15.20 -12.93 17.18
N ASN A 126 -14.04 -13.31 16.68
CA ASN A 126 -13.70 -14.68 16.33
C ASN A 126 -12.18 -14.79 16.31
N ASP A 127 -11.62 -15.85 15.72
CA ASP A 127 -10.18 -16.05 15.65
C ASP A 127 -9.56 -15.62 14.32
N ASP A 128 -10.24 -14.82 13.54
CA ASP A 128 -9.69 -14.34 12.25
C ASP A 128 -8.52 -13.40 12.48
N CYS A 129 -7.48 -13.62 11.70
CA CYS A 129 -6.35 -12.72 11.58
C CYS A 129 -6.37 -12.13 10.17
N TYR A 130 -6.36 -10.81 10.06
CA TYR A 130 -6.38 -10.11 8.78
C TYR A 130 -4.97 -9.74 8.36
N ILE A 131 -4.63 -10.09 7.12
CA ILE A 131 -3.30 -9.82 6.55
C ILE A 131 -3.49 -9.00 5.27
N VAL A 132 -2.70 -7.93 5.15
CA VAL A 132 -2.71 -7.03 4.00
C VAL A 132 -1.30 -6.96 3.44
N ASN A 133 -1.19 -6.96 2.11
CA ASN A 133 0.06 -6.61 1.44
C ASN A 133 -0.04 -5.21 0.85
N ALA A 134 1.10 -4.52 0.82
CA ALA A 134 1.19 -3.19 0.23
C ALA A 134 2.33 -3.12 -0.76
N ALA A 135 2.09 -2.42 -1.86
CA ALA A 135 3.14 -2.00 -2.77
C ALA A 135 3.07 -0.47 -2.84
N VAL A 136 4.18 0.18 -2.53
CA VAL A 136 4.29 1.64 -2.54
C VAL A 136 5.22 2.02 -3.66
N TYR A 137 4.66 2.60 -4.71
CA TYR A 137 5.40 3.12 -5.86
C TYR A 137 5.89 4.50 -5.51
N VAL A 138 7.20 4.71 -5.61
CA VAL A 138 7.85 5.96 -5.24
C VAL A 138 8.47 6.57 -6.48
N GLY A 139 8.22 7.85 -6.69
CA GLY A 139 8.75 8.56 -7.84
C GLY A 139 8.55 10.06 -7.75
N TYR A 140 8.54 10.71 -8.90
CA TYR A 140 8.37 12.16 -8.98
C TYR A 140 7.70 12.60 -10.27
#